data_a92e89389e6874daa7e0bb1219acfa93
#
_entry.id   a92e89389e6874daa7e0bb1219acfa93
#
_cell.length_a   1.000
_cell.length_b   1.000
_cell.length_c   1.000
_cell.angle_alpha   90.00
_cell.angle_beta   90.00
_cell.angle_gamma   90.00
#
_symmetry.space_group_name_H-M   'P 1'
#
loop_
_entity.id
_entity.type
_entity.pdbx_description
1 polymer ?
#
loop_
_entity_poly.entity_id
_entity_poly.type
_entity_poly.pdbx_seq_one_letter_code
_entity_poly.pdbx_strand_id
1 'polypeptide(L)'
;MHRQQLLELLKRHNTRFMDEAAFVSRAISFIEVHEDCFYRALWPLHVTGSAWVVNALRDKVLLLHHRKLDQWFQPGGQADGDHDILRVSLKETVE
;
A
#
# COMPACT_ATOMS: atom_id res chain seq x y z
N MET A 1 -8.68 -17.64 -0.70
CA MET A 1 -8.51 -16.81 0.49
C MET A 1 -8.32 -15.36 0.07
N HIS A 2 -9.03 -14.44 0.68
CA HIS A 2 -9.03 -13.03 0.22
C HIS A 2 -7.66 -12.34 0.29
N ARG A 3 -6.75 -12.83 1.15
CA ARG A 3 -5.40 -12.27 1.27
C ARG A 3 -4.42 -12.80 0.23
N GLN A 4 -4.81 -13.81 -0.53
CA GLN A 4 -3.92 -14.55 -1.43
C GLN A 4 -3.34 -13.67 -2.53
N GLN A 5 -4.16 -12.79 -3.10
CA GLN A 5 -3.72 -11.89 -4.17
C GLN A 5 -2.56 -11.01 -3.73
N LEU A 6 -2.69 -10.36 -2.57
CA LEU A 6 -1.64 -9.49 -2.05
C LEU A 6 -0.39 -10.30 -1.65
N LEU A 7 -0.58 -11.46 -1.03
CA LEU A 7 0.53 -12.32 -0.66
C LEU A 7 1.34 -12.75 -1.88
N GLU A 8 0.65 -13.11 -2.97
CA GLU A 8 1.33 -13.49 -4.21
C GLU A 8 2.13 -12.35 -4.82
N LEU A 9 1.56 -11.13 -4.80
CA LEU A 9 2.26 -9.95 -5.29
C LEU A 9 3.51 -9.67 -4.46
N LEU A 10 3.42 -9.76 -3.14
CA LEU A 10 4.54 -9.53 -2.25
C LEU A 10 5.64 -10.60 -2.42
N LYS A 11 5.25 -11.86 -2.55
CA LYS A 11 6.21 -12.96 -2.72
C LYS A 11 6.94 -12.88 -4.06
N ARG A 12 6.32 -12.29 -5.08
CA ARG A 12 6.96 -12.09 -6.39
C ARG A 12 7.79 -10.82 -6.46
N HIS A 13 7.63 -9.92 -5.48
CA HIS A 13 8.39 -8.68 -5.46
C HIS A 13 9.87 -8.97 -5.26
N ASN A 14 10.68 -8.46 -6.18
CA ASN A 14 12.12 -8.65 -6.15
C ASN A 14 12.80 -7.29 -6.01
N THR A 15 13.61 -7.14 -4.97
CA THR A 15 14.30 -5.90 -4.70
C THR A 15 15.77 -6.15 -4.37
N ARG A 16 16.63 -5.22 -4.80
CA ARG A 16 18.05 -5.23 -4.45
C ARG A 16 18.33 -4.56 -3.11
N PHE A 17 17.34 -3.87 -2.54
CA PHE A 17 17.51 -3.14 -1.29
C PHE A 17 17.18 -4.04 -0.10
N MET A 18 18.17 -4.24 0.77
CA MET A 18 18.00 -5.11 1.94
C MET A 18 16.92 -4.63 2.89
N ASP A 19 16.82 -3.30 3.08
CA ASP A 19 15.79 -2.71 3.94
C ASP A 19 14.39 -3.04 3.44
N GLU A 20 14.19 -2.90 2.12
CA GLU A 20 12.89 -3.20 1.50
C GLU A 20 12.58 -4.68 1.59
N ALA A 21 13.56 -5.55 1.36
CA ALA A 21 13.38 -6.99 1.50
C ALA A 21 12.93 -7.37 2.91
N ALA A 22 13.47 -6.72 3.93
CA ALA A 22 13.08 -6.95 5.32
C ALA A 22 11.64 -6.48 5.56
N PHE A 23 11.25 -5.35 5.01
CA PHE A 23 9.87 -4.86 5.11
C PHE A 23 8.89 -5.78 4.42
N VAL A 24 9.21 -6.28 3.23
CA VAL A 24 8.37 -7.23 2.48
C VAL A 24 8.18 -8.50 3.31
N SER A 25 9.25 -9.02 3.91
CA SER A 25 9.19 -10.22 4.74
C SER A 25 8.27 -10.03 5.95
N ARG A 26 8.37 -8.88 6.62
CA ARG A 26 7.50 -8.55 7.76
C ARG A 26 6.05 -8.39 7.33
N ALA A 27 5.82 -7.76 6.17
CA ALA A 27 4.47 -7.57 5.63
C ALA A 27 3.82 -8.91 5.33
N ILE A 28 4.55 -9.83 4.71
CA ILE A 28 4.04 -11.18 4.43
C ILE A 28 3.63 -11.88 5.72
N SER A 29 4.50 -11.86 6.74
CA SER A 29 4.21 -12.49 8.03
C SER A 29 2.98 -11.88 8.68
N PHE A 30 2.86 -10.56 8.67
CA PHE A 30 1.72 -9.86 9.25
C PHE A 30 0.41 -10.25 8.55
N ILE A 31 0.40 -10.26 7.22
CA ILE A 31 -0.79 -10.59 6.44
C ILE A 31 -1.20 -12.04 6.63
N GLU A 32 -0.23 -12.96 6.74
CA GLU A 32 -0.52 -14.38 6.96
C GLU A 32 -1.18 -14.63 8.31
N VAL A 33 -0.83 -13.85 9.34
CA VAL A 33 -1.34 -14.02 10.70
C VAL A 33 -2.70 -13.34 10.90
N HIS A 34 -2.92 -12.19 10.24
CA HIS A 34 -4.10 -11.36 10.50
C HIS A 34 -5.11 -11.39 9.35
N GLU A 35 -6.25 -12.06 9.56
CA GLU A 35 -7.33 -12.11 8.56
C GLU A 35 -7.96 -10.74 8.31
N ASP A 36 -7.93 -9.86 9.30
CA ASP A 36 -8.54 -8.52 9.26
C ASP A 36 -7.55 -7.43 8.90
N CYS A 37 -6.44 -7.78 8.25
CA CYS A 37 -5.37 -6.83 7.94
C CYS A 37 -5.80 -5.67 7.02
N PHE A 38 -6.91 -5.81 6.28
CA PHE A 38 -7.41 -4.77 5.39
C PHE A 38 -8.35 -3.77 6.08
N TYR A 39 -8.61 -3.94 7.37
CA TYR A 39 -9.51 -3.07 8.12
C TYR A 39 -8.74 -2.15 9.04
N ARG A 40 -9.08 -0.85 9.00
CA ARG A 40 -8.42 0.15 9.85
C ARG A 40 -8.66 -0.07 11.34
N ALA A 41 -9.67 -0.87 11.70
CA ALA A 41 -9.96 -1.20 13.09
C ALA A 41 -8.89 -2.10 13.71
N LEU A 42 -8.12 -2.82 12.90
CA LEU A 42 -7.03 -3.65 13.43
C LEU A 42 -5.93 -2.77 13.99
N TRP A 43 -5.62 -2.99 15.24
CA TRP A 43 -4.59 -2.25 15.95
C TRP A 43 -3.41 -3.17 16.27
N PRO A 44 -2.14 -2.74 16.15
CA PRO A 44 -1.69 -1.38 15.81
C PRO A 44 -1.45 -1.13 14.32
N LEU A 45 -1.56 -2.13 13.48
CA LEU A 45 -1.23 -2.03 12.05
C LEU A 45 -2.36 -2.56 11.18
N HIS A 46 -2.50 -1.98 10.00
CA HIS A 46 -3.40 -2.49 8.96
C HIS A 46 -2.83 -2.11 7.58
N VAL A 47 -3.34 -2.80 6.54
CA VAL A 47 -2.88 -2.58 5.17
C VAL A 47 -3.60 -1.37 4.58
N THR A 48 -2.82 -0.51 3.93
CA THR A 48 -3.33 0.63 3.15
C THR A 48 -2.82 0.52 1.72
N GLY A 49 -3.39 1.33 0.82
CA GLY A 49 -2.93 1.39 -0.56
C GLY A 49 -2.56 2.81 -0.95
N SER A 50 -1.47 2.96 -1.70
CA SER A 50 -1.05 4.25 -2.22
C SER A 50 -0.49 4.09 -3.62
N ALA A 51 -0.35 5.20 -4.35
CA ALA A 51 0.09 5.19 -5.72
C ALA A 51 1.21 6.19 -5.96
N TRP A 52 2.22 5.77 -6.71
CA TRP A 52 3.27 6.65 -7.21
C TRP A 52 2.86 7.08 -8.62
N VAL A 53 2.27 8.27 -8.73
CA VAL A 53 1.67 8.75 -9.97
C VAL A 53 2.65 9.67 -10.69
N VAL A 54 2.95 9.34 -11.94
CA VAL A 54 3.87 10.11 -12.77
C VAL A 54 3.15 10.62 -14.01
N ASN A 55 3.66 11.72 -14.59
CA ASN A 55 3.13 12.24 -15.84
C ASN A 55 3.62 11.38 -17.02
N ALA A 56 3.09 11.67 -18.23
CA ALA A 56 3.40 10.90 -19.42
C ALA A 56 4.90 10.91 -19.76
N LEU A 57 5.60 12.01 -19.49
CA LEU A 57 7.03 12.14 -19.73
C LEU A 57 7.89 11.50 -18.63
N ARG A 58 7.28 11.09 -17.53
CA ARG A 58 7.93 10.46 -16.38
C ARG A 58 9.01 11.33 -15.73
N ASP A 59 8.86 12.64 -15.81
CA ASP A 59 9.78 13.59 -15.19
C ASP A 59 9.15 14.32 -13.99
N LYS A 60 7.88 14.09 -13.70
CA LYS A 60 7.17 14.70 -12.56
C LYS A 60 6.32 13.67 -11.85
N VAL A 61 6.15 13.86 -10.55
CA VAL A 61 5.33 13.02 -9.70
C VAL A 61 4.21 13.85 -9.08
N LEU A 62 3.04 13.24 -8.91
CA LEU A 62 1.91 13.88 -8.24
C LEU A 62 1.99 13.65 -6.74
N LEU A 63 2.02 14.74 -5.98
CA LEU A 63 1.96 14.69 -4.52
C LEU A 63 0.82 15.57 -4.03
N LEU A 64 0.21 15.18 -2.92
CA LEU A 64 -0.87 15.92 -2.29
C LEU A 64 -0.39 16.51 -0.97
N HIS A 65 -0.72 17.79 -0.74
CA HIS A 65 -0.35 18.45 0.51
C HIS A 65 -1.39 18.15 1.59
N HIS A 66 -0.95 17.53 2.68
CA HIS A 66 -1.81 17.21 3.83
C HIS A 66 -1.81 18.38 4.81
N ARG A 67 -2.97 19.01 5.00
CA ARG A 67 -3.08 20.23 5.83
C ARG A 67 -2.64 20.04 7.28
N LYS A 68 -3.14 18.99 7.93
CA LYS A 68 -2.84 18.75 9.34
C LYS A 68 -1.38 18.47 9.61
N LEU A 69 -0.77 17.66 8.74
CA LEU A 69 0.62 17.24 8.93
C LEU A 69 1.61 18.19 8.26
N ASP A 70 1.11 19.11 7.43
CA ASP A 70 1.92 20.06 6.67
C ASP A 70 3.05 19.34 5.92
N GLN A 71 2.69 18.25 5.23
CA GLN A 71 3.64 17.43 4.47
C GLN A 71 3.01 17.00 3.15
N TRP A 72 3.88 16.67 2.20
CA TRP A 72 3.47 16.20 0.89
C TRP A 72 3.51 14.67 0.85
N PHE A 73 2.42 14.07 0.38
CA PHE A 73 2.29 12.62 0.28
C PHE A 73 1.82 12.20 -1.10
N GLN A 74 2.21 10.99 -1.51
CA GLN A 74 1.58 10.36 -2.67
C GLN A 74 0.12 10.03 -2.35
N PRO A 75 -0.77 9.93 -3.38
CA PRO A 75 -2.17 9.54 -3.13
C PRO A 75 -2.24 8.18 -2.45
N GLY A 76 -3.04 8.10 -1.40
CA GLY A 76 -3.19 6.85 -0.66
C GLY A 76 -4.34 6.91 0.32
N GLY A 77 -4.76 5.75 0.79
CA GLY A 77 -5.85 5.65 1.75
C GLY A 77 -6.06 4.25 2.29
N GLN A 78 -7.13 4.11 3.05
CA GLN A 78 -7.47 2.89 3.75
C GLN A 78 -8.06 1.85 2.80
N ALA A 79 -7.75 0.59 3.02
CA ALA A 79 -8.32 -0.51 2.25
C ALA A 79 -9.79 -0.75 2.59
N ASP A 80 -10.17 -0.54 3.86
CA ASP A 80 -11.53 -0.71 4.37
C ASP A 80 -12.18 -2.04 3.94
N GLY A 81 -11.40 -3.11 4.09
CA GLY A 81 -11.86 -4.46 3.78
C GLY A 81 -11.62 -4.89 2.34
N ASP A 82 -11.18 -4.02 1.45
CA ASP A 82 -10.89 -4.38 0.08
C ASP A 82 -9.52 -5.04 -0.02
N HIS A 83 -9.50 -6.32 -0.35
CA HIS A 83 -8.26 -7.08 -0.44
C HIS A 83 -7.47 -6.82 -1.74
N ASP A 84 -8.09 -6.17 -2.71
CA ASP A 84 -7.43 -5.82 -3.97
C ASP A 84 -6.72 -4.47 -3.80
N ILE A 85 -5.49 -4.51 -3.31
CA ILE A 85 -4.73 -3.29 -2.98
C ILE A 85 -4.37 -2.49 -4.24
N LEU A 86 -4.21 -3.15 -5.38
CA LEU A 86 -4.02 -2.44 -6.65
C LEU A 86 -5.24 -1.57 -6.94
N ARG A 87 -6.45 -2.11 -6.78
CA ARG A 87 -7.70 -1.36 -6.96
C ARG A 87 -7.80 -0.20 -5.96
N VAL A 88 -7.44 -0.43 -4.70
CA VAL A 88 -7.43 0.62 -3.68
C VAL A 88 -6.51 1.77 -4.11
N SER A 89 -5.31 1.45 -4.56
CA SER A 89 -4.34 2.45 -5.00
C SER A 89 -4.84 3.25 -6.21
N LEU A 90 -5.46 2.58 -7.17
CA LEU A 90 -6.01 3.24 -8.35
C LEU A 90 -7.19 4.14 -8.00
N LYS A 91 -8.04 3.70 -7.07
CA LYS A 91 -9.18 4.47 -6.60
C LYS A 91 -8.73 5.78 -5.94
N GLU A 92 -7.70 5.71 -5.10
CA GLU A 92 -7.15 6.90 -4.44
C GLU A 92 -6.56 7.88 -5.45
N THR A 93 -6.05 7.39 -6.57
CA THR A 93 -5.50 8.23 -7.64
C THR A 93 -6.57 9.11 -8.29
N VAL A 94 -7.79 8.62 -8.44
CA VAL A 94 -8.88 9.35 -9.13
C VAL A 94 -9.77 10.13 -8.17
N GLU A 95 -9.59 9.97 -6.89
CA GLU A 95 -10.28 10.78 -5.88
C GLU A 95 -9.51 12.10 -5.60
#